data_0d16b68d183f52826ef9f5e05ed9f912
#
_entry.id   0d16b68d183f52826ef9f5e05ed9f912
#
_cell.length_a   1.000
_cell.length_b   1.000
_cell.length_c   1.000
_cell.angle_alpha   90.00
_cell.angle_beta   90.00
_cell.angle_gamma   90.00
#
_symmetry.space_group_name_H-M   'P 1'
#
loop_
_entity.id
_entity.type
_entity.pdbx_description
1 polymer ?
#
loop_
_entity_poly.entity_id
_entity_poly.type
_entity_poly.pdbx_seq_one_letter_code
_entity_poly.pdbx_strand_id
1 'polypeptide(L)'
;MSFNWGQKSLQNLSQAHYILQKLADKALQISKQDLKVICSFRNEHDQNKAFAEGTSKLKWPKSKHNCHPSEAIDVVPLPLDWNNIAPFEEMVECFEEAWHLLDEDITKDWVLQVGADFSFRDYPHFQIVRKHKND
;
A
#
# COMPACT_ATOMS: atom_id res chain seq x y z
N MET A 1 5.10 12.29 -18.86
CA MET A 1 4.05 13.00 -18.10
C MET A 1 4.11 12.60 -16.65
N SER A 2 4.02 13.57 -15.75
CA SER A 2 4.01 13.29 -14.33
C SER A 2 2.59 13.41 -13.78
N PHE A 3 2.34 12.66 -12.72
CA PHE A 3 1.06 12.68 -12.01
C PHE A 3 1.24 13.29 -10.63
N ASN A 4 0.17 13.77 -10.05
CA ASN A 4 0.16 14.33 -8.71
C ASN A 4 -0.92 13.64 -7.87
N TRP A 5 -0.65 13.49 -6.57
CA TRP A 5 -1.66 12.95 -5.67
C TRP A 5 -2.84 13.89 -5.55
N GLY A 6 -4.06 13.33 -5.63
CA GLY A 6 -5.26 14.06 -5.31
C GLY A 6 -5.40 14.26 -3.80
N GLN A 7 -6.39 15.04 -3.39
CA GLN A 7 -6.59 15.41 -1.99
C GLN A 7 -6.84 14.19 -1.10
N LYS A 8 -7.65 13.24 -1.55
CA LYS A 8 -7.95 12.02 -0.78
C LYS A 8 -6.70 11.18 -0.56
N SER A 9 -5.87 11.04 -1.61
CA SER A 9 -4.60 10.33 -1.50
C SER A 9 -3.67 10.98 -0.49
N LEU A 10 -3.57 12.31 -0.52
CA LEU A 10 -2.73 13.05 0.42
C LEU A 10 -3.21 12.86 1.85
N GLN A 11 -4.53 12.88 2.09
CA GLN A 11 -5.09 12.63 3.41
C GLN A 11 -4.74 11.24 3.91
N ASN A 12 -4.89 10.22 3.06
CA ASN A 12 -4.54 8.85 3.43
C ASN A 12 -3.04 8.70 3.69
N LEU A 13 -2.21 9.25 2.82
CA LEU A 13 -0.76 9.18 3.00
C LEU A 13 -0.30 9.85 4.28
N SER A 14 -0.98 10.91 4.73
CA SER A 14 -0.62 11.61 5.97
C SER A 14 -0.74 10.71 7.21
N GLN A 15 -1.52 9.64 7.13
CA GLN A 15 -1.71 8.69 8.23
C GLN A 15 -0.86 7.44 8.10
N ALA A 16 -0.06 7.33 7.04
CA ALA A 16 0.78 6.18 6.78
C ALA A 16 2.20 6.41 7.32
N HIS A 17 2.87 5.30 7.62
CA HIS A 17 4.28 5.32 8.00
C HIS A 17 5.09 6.07 6.92
N TYR A 18 6.10 6.84 7.34
CA TYR A 18 6.82 7.69 6.40
C TYR A 18 7.49 6.89 5.28
N ILE A 19 7.89 5.64 5.53
CA ILE A 19 8.47 4.77 4.50
C ILE A 19 7.45 4.51 3.39
N LEU A 20 6.18 4.28 3.76
CA LEU A 20 5.12 4.10 2.77
C LEU A 20 4.84 5.38 2.00
N GLN A 21 4.95 6.54 2.66
CA GLN A 21 4.82 7.81 1.97
C GLN A 21 5.92 7.98 0.93
N LYS A 22 7.17 7.67 1.30
CA LYS A 22 8.30 7.73 0.38
C LYS A 22 8.15 6.74 -0.78
N LEU A 23 7.71 5.53 -0.46
CA LEU A 23 7.44 4.51 -1.47
C LEU A 23 6.38 4.97 -2.48
N ALA A 24 5.25 5.46 -1.96
CA ALA A 24 4.15 5.91 -2.80
C ALA A 24 4.58 7.08 -3.70
N ASP A 25 5.32 8.05 -3.15
CA ASP A 25 5.80 9.19 -3.93
C ASP A 25 6.75 8.73 -5.05
N LYS A 26 7.66 7.80 -4.75
CA LYS A 26 8.57 7.27 -5.75
C LYS A 26 7.81 6.49 -6.82
N ALA A 27 6.85 5.67 -6.42
CA ALA A 27 6.03 4.89 -7.35
C ALA A 27 5.26 5.80 -8.29
N LEU A 28 4.63 6.86 -7.76
CA LEU A 28 3.90 7.80 -8.61
C LEU A 28 4.84 8.52 -9.59
N GLN A 29 6.05 8.85 -9.13
CA GLN A 29 7.04 9.53 -9.96
C GLN A 29 7.43 8.69 -11.19
N ILE A 30 7.57 7.36 -11.02
CA ILE A 30 7.98 6.48 -12.12
C ILE A 30 6.81 5.81 -12.83
N SER A 31 5.59 5.95 -12.32
CA SER A 31 4.40 5.30 -12.86
C SER A 31 4.05 5.85 -14.24
N LYS A 32 3.59 4.97 -15.11
CA LYS A 32 3.05 5.34 -16.44
C LYS A 32 1.55 5.57 -16.40
N GLN A 33 0.91 5.35 -15.27
CA GLN A 33 -0.52 5.57 -15.07
C GLN A 33 -0.74 6.31 -13.76
N ASP A 34 -1.87 7.02 -13.67
CA ASP A 34 -2.22 7.72 -12.44
C ASP A 34 -2.63 6.73 -11.36
N LEU A 35 -2.43 7.09 -10.11
CA LEU A 35 -2.68 6.24 -8.95
C LEU A 35 -3.49 7.00 -7.91
N LYS A 36 -4.22 6.24 -7.08
CA LYS A 36 -4.98 6.79 -5.96
C LYS A 36 -4.77 5.91 -4.73
N VAL A 37 -4.43 6.54 -3.61
CA VAL A 37 -4.35 5.85 -2.30
C VAL A 37 -5.73 5.90 -1.68
N ILE A 38 -6.35 4.73 -1.52
CA ILE A 38 -7.73 4.64 -1.06
C ILE A 38 -7.88 4.27 0.41
N CYS A 39 -6.80 3.80 1.04
CA CYS A 39 -6.82 3.42 2.45
C CYS A 39 -5.40 3.45 3.02
N SER A 40 -5.29 3.83 4.29
CA SER A 40 -4.05 3.71 5.07
C SER A 40 -4.42 3.27 6.48
N PHE A 41 -4.61 4.18 7.43
CA PHE A 41 -5.04 3.81 8.77
C PHE A 41 -6.52 3.41 8.76
N ARG A 42 -6.82 2.31 9.46
CA ARG A 42 -8.19 1.82 9.63
C ARG A 42 -8.41 1.57 11.12
N ASN A 43 -9.41 2.25 11.70
CA ASN A 43 -9.73 2.12 13.12
C ASN A 43 -10.50 0.82 13.40
N GLU A 44 -10.79 0.58 14.68
CA GLU A 44 -11.46 -0.66 15.13
C GLU A 44 -12.81 -0.85 14.44
N HIS A 45 -13.63 0.20 14.40
CA HIS A 45 -14.96 0.13 13.78
C HIS A 45 -14.85 -0.28 12.30
N ASP A 46 -14.00 0.42 11.56
CA ASP A 46 -13.85 0.19 10.12
C ASP A 46 -13.20 -1.17 9.82
N GLN A 47 -12.25 -1.59 10.66
CA GLN A 47 -11.61 -2.90 10.48
C GLN A 47 -12.60 -4.04 10.72
N ASN A 48 -13.39 -3.94 11.77
CA ASN A 48 -14.37 -4.99 12.08
C ASN A 48 -15.49 -5.02 11.06
N LYS A 49 -15.86 -3.85 10.52
CA LYS A 49 -16.82 -3.77 9.41
C LYS A 49 -16.28 -4.45 8.17
N ALA A 50 -15.01 -4.18 7.81
CA ALA A 50 -14.38 -4.81 6.64
C ALA A 50 -14.33 -6.33 6.80
N PHE A 51 -14.04 -6.82 8.01
CA PHE A 51 -14.05 -8.25 8.29
C PHE A 51 -15.44 -8.84 8.12
N ALA A 52 -16.45 -8.18 8.67
CA ALA A 52 -17.84 -8.65 8.60
C ALA A 52 -18.36 -8.68 7.16
N GLU A 53 -17.93 -7.73 6.33
CA GLU A 53 -18.32 -7.63 4.92
C GLU A 53 -17.50 -8.53 4.00
N GLY A 54 -16.48 -9.20 4.52
CA GLY A 54 -15.63 -10.10 3.74
C GLY A 54 -14.53 -9.39 2.93
N THR A 55 -14.37 -8.08 3.09
CA THR A 55 -13.32 -7.34 2.37
C THR A 55 -11.97 -7.40 3.08
N SER A 56 -11.94 -7.85 4.33
CA SER A 56 -10.70 -8.15 5.06
C SER A 56 -10.81 -9.54 5.68
N LYS A 57 -9.68 -10.23 5.75
CA LYS A 57 -9.57 -11.53 6.42
C LYS A 57 -9.21 -11.39 7.90
N LEU A 58 -8.94 -10.17 8.36
CA LEU A 58 -8.44 -9.91 9.71
C LEU A 58 -9.40 -9.02 10.48
N LYS A 59 -9.53 -9.31 11.79
CA LYS A 59 -10.23 -8.45 12.75
C LYS A 59 -9.24 -7.49 13.40
N TRP A 60 -9.77 -6.38 13.94
CA TRP A 60 -8.99 -5.46 14.75
C TRP A 60 -8.37 -6.20 15.95
N PRO A 61 -7.12 -5.97 16.31
CA PRO A 61 -6.11 -5.05 15.73
C PRO A 61 -5.05 -5.78 14.88
N LYS A 62 -5.42 -6.82 14.17
CA LYS A 62 -4.45 -7.74 13.54
C LYS A 62 -3.99 -7.32 12.16
N SER A 63 -4.64 -6.32 11.55
CA SER A 63 -4.24 -5.81 10.23
C SER A 63 -3.13 -4.78 10.35
N LYS A 64 -2.22 -4.74 9.38
CA LYS A 64 -1.20 -3.70 9.29
C LYS A 64 -1.81 -2.32 9.09
N HIS A 65 -3.03 -2.24 8.55
CA HIS A 65 -3.80 -0.99 8.48
C HIS A 65 -4.17 -0.46 9.87
N ASN A 66 -4.10 -1.28 10.90
CA ASN A 66 -4.52 -0.90 12.26
C ASN A 66 -3.37 -0.28 13.08
N CYS A 67 -2.13 -0.35 12.60
CA CYS A 67 -1.01 0.35 13.21
C CYS A 67 -1.18 1.86 13.00
N HIS A 68 -0.64 2.67 13.89
CA HIS A 68 -0.68 4.12 13.74
C HIS A 68 0.70 4.71 14.06
N PRO A 69 1.41 5.25 13.06
CA PRO A 69 1.02 5.39 11.65
C PRO A 69 0.84 4.03 10.97
N SER A 70 0.00 4.00 9.95
CA SER A 70 -0.35 2.76 9.28
C SER A 70 0.86 2.11 8.62
N GLU A 71 0.99 0.80 8.77
CA GLU A 71 2.05 0.02 8.11
C GLU A 71 1.57 -0.68 6.84
N ALA A 72 0.39 -0.30 6.38
CA ALA A 72 -0.17 -0.77 5.11
C ALA A 72 -0.91 0.36 4.40
N ILE A 73 -0.88 0.34 3.08
CA ILE A 73 -1.70 1.22 2.23
C ILE A 73 -2.36 0.39 1.14
N ASP A 74 -3.53 0.84 0.71
CA ASP A 74 -4.20 0.30 -0.47
C ASP A 74 -4.18 1.36 -1.56
N VAL A 75 -3.72 0.97 -2.74
CA VAL A 75 -3.57 1.86 -3.90
C VAL A 75 -4.24 1.23 -5.11
N VAL A 76 -4.86 2.05 -5.92
CA VAL A 76 -5.50 1.59 -7.16
C VAL A 76 -5.02 2.43 -8.34
N PRO A 77 -4.93 1.81 -9.54
CA PRO A 77 -4.64 2.58 -10.75
C PRO A 77 -5.89 3.29 -11.25
N LEU A 78 -5.71 4.42 -11.92
CA LEU A 78 -6.79 5.21 -12.50
C LEU A 78 -6.68 5.20 -14.03
N PRO A 79 -7.80 5.14 -14.77
CA PRO A 79 -9.17 4.97 -14.28
C PRO A 79 -9.37 3.59 -13.65
N LEU A 80 -10.12 3.55 -12.56
CA LEU A 80 -10.30 2.32 -11.79
C LEU A 80 -11.26 1.38 -12.51
N ASP A 81 -10.81 0.13 -12.72
CA ASP A 81 -11.64 -0.95 -13.26
C ASP A 81 -11.25 -2.25 -12.53
N TRP A 82 -12.06 -2.66 -11.59
CA TRP A 82 -11.81 -3.85 -10.78
C TRP A 82 -11.80 -5.14 -11.60
N ASN A 83 -12.36 -5.11 -12.81
CA ASN A 83 -12.42 -6.29 -13.67
C ASN A 83 -11.23 -6.41 -14.63
N ASN A 84 -10.33 -5.43 -14.63
CA ASN A 84 -9.16 -5.44 -15.49
C ASN A 84 -7.89 -5.54 -14.64
N ILE A 85 -7.29 -6.72 -14.62
CA ILE A 85 -6.14 -7.01 -13.76
C ILE A 85 -4.82 -6.39 -14.25
N ALA A 86 -4.70 -6.16 -15.55
CA ALA A 86 -3.43 -5.73 -16.14
C ALA A 86 -2.87 -4.43 -15.55
N PRO A 87 -3.67 -3.36 -15.35
CA PRO A 87 -3.17 -2.14 -14.69
C PRO A 87 -2.73 -2.40 -13.24
N PHE A 88 -3.41 -3.31 -12.52
CA PHE A 88 -3.01 -3.67 -11.16
C PHE A 88 -1.66 -4.38 -11.13
N GLU A 89 -1.43 -5.30 -12.07
CA GLU A 89 -0.14 -5.99 -12.16
C GLU A 89 0.98 -5.02 -12.48
N GLU A 90 0.74 -4.08 -13.39
CA GLU A 90 1.72 -3.03 -13.73
C GLU A 90 2.02 -2.16 -12.50
N MET A 91 0.99 -1.81 -11.73
CA MET A 91 1.15 -1.03 -10.50
C MET A 91 2.01 -1.77 -9.48
N VAL A 92 1.80 -3.07 -9.29
CA VAL A 92 2.59 -3.87 -8.35
C VAL A 92 4.06 -3.86 -8.77
N GLU A 93 4.35 -4.08 -10.05
CA GLU A 93 5.73 -4.03 -10.56
C GLU A 93 6.35 -2.64 -10.33
N CYS A 94 5.56 -1.59 -10.52
CA CYS A 94 6.00 -0.21 -10.30
C CYS A 94 6.38 0.01 -8.83
N PHE A 95 5.59 -0.47 -7.88
CA PHE A 95 5.88 -0.35 -6.46
C PHE A 95 7.11 -1.15 -6.06
N GLU A 96 7.30 -2.34 -6.63
CA GLU A 96 8.49 -3.14 -6.36
C GLU A 96 9.74 -2.44 -6.89
N GLU A 97 9.68 -1.86 -8.08
CA GLU A 97 10.79 -1.08 -8.62
C GLU A 97 11.06 0.16 -7.76
N ALA A 98 10.00 0.86 -7.35
CA ALA A 98 10.13 2.04 -6.50
C ALA A 98 10.82 1.70 -5.17
N TRP A 99 10.49 0.55 -4.58
CA TRP A 99 11.12 0.09 -3.34
C TRP A 99 12.64 -0.03 -3.51
N HIS A 100 13.08 -0.62 -4.63
CA HIS A 100 14.50 -0.76 -4.91
C HIS A 100 15.20 0.56 -5.21
N LEU A 101 14.45 1.58 -5.63
CA LEU A 101 15.00 2.91 -5.91
C LEU A 101 15.08 3.79 -4.67
N LEU A 102 14.45 3.40 -3.57
CA LEU A 102 14.55 4.15 -2.32
C LEU A 102 15.94 4.00 -1.72
N ASP A 103 16.37 5.05 -0.99
CA ASP A 103 17.64 5.04 -0.27
C ASP A 103 17.66 3.85 0.68
N GLU A 104 18.75 3.09 0.65
CA GLU A 104 18.93 1.91 1.48
C GLU A 104 18.86 2.23 2.98
N ASP A 105 19.28 3.43 3.37
CA ASP A 105 19.15 3.87 4.76
C ASP A 105 17.68 3.94 5.21
N ILE A 106 16.76 4.14 4.28
CA ILE A 106 15.32 4.18 4.57
C ILE A 106 14.76 2.77 4.73
N THR A 107 15.17 1.85 3.85
CA THR A 107 14.53 0.54 3.73
C THR A 107 15.27 -0.60 4.44
N LYS A 108 16.48 -0.37 4.95
CA LYS A 108 17.38 -1.43 5.41
C LYS A 108 16.80 -2.34 6.50
N ASP A 109 15.91 -1.81 7.34
CA ASP A 109 15.32 -2.57 8.46
C ASP A 109 13.93 -3.12 8.13
N TRP A 110 13.48 -2.96 6.89
CA TRP A 110 12.13 -3.28 6.48
C TRP A 110 12.09 -4.15 5.23
N VAL A 111 10.97 -4.86 5.07
CA VAL A 111 10.67 -5.63 3.88
C VAL A 111 9.32 -5.15 3.34
N LEU A 112 9.24 -4.92 2.04
CA LEU A 112 7.96 -4.66 1.38
C LEU A 112 7.28 -6.00 1.09
N GLN A 113 6.02 -6.12 1.51
CA GLN A 113 5.17 -7.25 1.16
C GLN A 113 4.02 -6.74 0.31
N VAL A 114 3.84 -7.33 -0.87
CA VAL A 114 2.78 -6.93 -1.79
C VAL A 114 1.62 -7.93 -1.69
N GLY A 115 0.40 -7.42 -1.61
CA GLY A 115 -0.79 -8.26 -1.49
C GLY A 115 -1.00 -9.20 -2.67
N ALA A 116 -0.43 -8.87 -3.83
CA ALA A 116 -0.47 -9.74 -5.01
C ALA A 116 0.19 -11.10 -4.76
N ASP A 117 1.12 -11.19 -3.80
CA ASP A 117 1.83 -12.43 -3.46
C ASP A 117 1.14 -13.23 -2.34
N PHE A 118 0.06 -12.69 -1.76
CA PHE A 118 -0.66 -13.40 -0.71
C PHE A 118 -1.41 -14.60 -1.30
N SER A 119 -1.64 -15.63 -0.48
CA SER A 119 -2.45 -16.79 -0.89
C SER A 119 -3.85 -16.37 -1.32
N PHE A 120 -4.40 -15.35 -0.66
CA PHE A 120 -5.60 -14.64 -1.10
C PHE A 120 -5.12 -13.32 -1.71
N ARG A 121 -5.01 -13.27 -3.04
CA ARG A 121 -4.40 -12.14 -3.74
C ARG A 121 -5.18 -10.84 -3.53
N ASP A 122 -4.47 -9.82 -3.06
CA ASP A 122 -5.01 -8.50 -2.78
C ASP A 122 -4.14 -7.45 -3.46
N TYR A 123 -4.35 -7.24 -4.75
CA TYR A 123 -3.49 -6.40 -5.60
C TYR A 123 -3.30 -4.97 -5.11
N PRO A 124 -4.31 -4.28 -4.52
CA PRO A 124 -4.11 -2.91 -4.01
C PRO A 124 -3.23 -2.82 -2.77
N HIS A 125 -3.01 -3.93 -2.05
CA HIS A 125 -2.41 -3.91 -0.72
C HIS A 125 -0.89 -3.93 -0.76
N PHE A 126 -0.28 -2.97 -0.06
CA PHE A 126 1.17 -2.89 0.15
C PHE A 126 1.42 -2.66 1.62
N GLN A 127 2.29 -3.47 2.21
CA GLN A 127 2.61 -3.34 3.64
C GLN A 127 4.11 -3.48 3.87
N ILE A 128 4.56 -2.94 5.00
CA ILE A 128 5.95 -3.06 5.43
C ILE A 128 6.00 -3.90 6.71
N VAL A 129 7.03 -4.74 6.80
CA VAL A 129 7.31 -5.50 8.02
C VAL A 129 8.79 -5.36 8.35
N ARG A 130 9.13 -5.39 9.65
CA ARG A 130 10.52 -5.31 10.05
C ARG A 130 11.25 -6.59 9.70
N LYS A 131 12.52 -6.45 9.28
CA LYS A 131 13.41 -7.59 9.13
C LYS A 131 13.72 -8.17 10.51
N HIS A 132 13.77 -9.50 10.57
CA HIS A 132 14.24 -10.17 11.80
C HIS A 132 15.76 -10.05 11.88
N LYS A 133 16.25 -9.72 13.09
CA LYS A 133 17.69 -9.44 13.27
C LYS A 133 18.58 -10.66 13.04
N ASN A 134 18.06 -11.87 13.18
CA ASN A 134 18.81 -13.12 13.09
C ASN A 134 18.54 -13.90 11.79
N ASP A 135 17.91 -13.27 10.84
CA ASP A 135 17.63 -13.91 9.56
C ASP A 135 18.79 -13.83 8.58
#